data_1dbaea6ef8ebfb3a162fc6431c1a9bd4
#
_entry.id   1dbaea6ef8ebfb3a162fc6431c1a9bd4
#
_cell.length_a   1.000
_cell.length_b   1.000
_cell.length_c   1.000
_cell.angle_alpha   90.00
_cell.angle_beta   90.00
_cell.angle_gamma   90.00
#
_symmetry.space_group_name_H-M   'P 1'
#
loop_
_entity.id
_entity.type
_entity.pdbx_description
1 polymer ?
#
loop_
_entity_poly.entity_id
_entity_poly.type
_entity_poly.pdbx_seq_one_letter_code
_entity_poly.pdbx_strand_id
1 'polypeptide(L)'
;VQAYFHKLPPATGTQAIDELAATVTVRNALHWSEYLTKWLVGVVANATNDLGCQNHVCLVLTGERGKFKTTWLDNLCPRSLASYLFTGKIDLQNKDVLTLVAEYLFINIDDQLKALNKRDENELKNLITAPSVKYRRPYDVYIEEYPHLASFMASVNGNDFLTDPTGSRRFLPFEVLSIDIDRAIWVNMD
;
A
#
# COMPACT_ATOMS: atom_id res chain seq x y z
N VAL A 1 8.38 -2.70 -13.46
CA VAL A 1 7.72 -3.48 -12.40
C VAL A 1 7.34 -4.87 -12.91
N GLN A 2 6.50 -5.02 -13.96
CA GLN A 2 6.08 -6.33 -14.50
C GLN A 2 7.26 -7.25 -14.85
N ALA A 3 8.29 -6.71 -15.52
CA ALA A 3 9.49 -7.48 -15.87
C ALA A 3 10.25 -8.03 -14.65
N TYR A 4 10.16 -7.37 -13.50
CA TYR A 4 10.71 -7.88 -12.24
C TYR A 4 9.95 -9.13 -11.80
N PHE A 5 8.63 -9.05 -11.67
CA PHE A 5 7.81 -10.18 -11.22
C PHE A 5 7.89 -11.40 -12.15
N HIS A 6 7.93 -11.19 -13.47
CA HIS A 6 8.06 -12.28 -14.43
C HIS A 6 9.41 -13.02 -14.38
N LYS A 7 10.45 -12.41 -13.81
CA LYS A 7 11.78 -13.02 -13.67
C LYS A 7 11.97 -13.78 -12.34
N LEU A 8 11.04 -13.61 -11.40
CA LEU A 8 11.13 -14.31 -10.13
C LEU A 8 10.94 -15.83 -10.32
N PRO A 9 11.67 -16.65 -9.55
CA PRO A 9 11.43 -18.09 -9.56
C PRO A 9 10.03 -18.41 -9.05
N PRO A 10 9.47 -19.59 -9.39
CA PRO A 10 8.20 -20.03 -8.83
C PRO A 10 8.23 -20.05 -7.31
N ALA A 11 7.17 -19.53 -6.67
CA ALA A 11 7.06 -19.57 -5.22
C ALA A 11 6.93 -21.00 -4.70
N THR A 12 7.66 -21.31 -3.63
CA THR A 12 7.65 -22.64 -2.98
C THR A 12 6.69 -22.70 -1.78
N GLY A 13 5.90 -21.64 -1.55
CA GLY A 13 4.94 -21.53 -0.43
C GLY A 13 4.84 -20.12 0.10
N THR A 14 4.21 -19.97 1.26
CA THR A 14 3.98 -18.68 1.94
C THR A 14 4.98 -18.40 3.07
N GLN A 15 5.97 -19.27 3.30
CA GLN A 15 6.87 -19.21 4.45
C GLN A 15 7.53 -17.85 4.61
N ALA A 16 8.02 -17.24 3.53
CA ALA A 16 8.65 -15.91 3.58
C ALA A 16 7.68 -14.82 4.05
N ILE A 17 6.40 -14.90 3.63
CA ILE A 17 5.37 -13.96 4.07
C ILE A 17 5.02 -14.19 5.54
N ASP A 18 4.97 -15.43 5.99
CA ASP A 18 4.72 -15.76 7.40
C ASP A 18 5.86 -15.28 8.30
N GLU A 19 7.12 -15.42 7.85
CA GLU A 19 8.29 -14.88 8.53
C GLU A 19 8.26 -13.35 8.58
N LEU A 20 7.88 -12.69 7.49
CA LEU A 20 7.69 -11.23 7.45
C LEU A 20 6.56 -10.81 8.39
N ALA A 21 5.42 -11.49 8.37
CA ALA A 21 4.30 -11.21 9.26
C ALA A 21 4.69 -11.35 10.74
N ALA A 22 5.54 -12.34 11.06
CA ALA A 22 6.02 -12.58 12.42
C ALA A 22 6.96 -11.47 12.95
N THR A 23 7.45 -10.56 12.11
CA THR A 23 8.22 -9.38 12.54
C THR A 23 7.35 -8.30 13.16
N VAL A 24 6.01 -8.38 13.00
CA VAL A 24 5.06 -7.40 13.52
C VAL A 24 4.14 -8.07 14.55
N THR A 25 4.18 -7.59 15.78
CA THR A 25 3.21 -7.97 16.80
C THR A 25 2.02 -7.03 16.73
N VAL A 26 0.85 -7.55 16.38
CA VAL A 26 -0.41 -6.80 16.34
C VAL A 26 -1.32 -7.19 17.50
N ARG A 27 -2.19 -6.28 17.95
CA ARG A 27 -3.12 -6.52 19.07
C ARG A 27 -4.08 -7.67 18.81
N ASN A 28 -4.60 -7.81 17.60
CA ASN A 28 -5.46 -8.91 17.18
C ASN A 28 -4.80 -9.66 16.02
N ALA A 29 -4.03 -10.70 16.37
CA ALA A 29 -3.22 -11.44 15.41
C ALA A 29 -3.99 -12.51 14.62
N LEU A 30 -5.27 -12.78 14.94
CA LEU A 30 -6.03 -13.93 14.42
C LEU A 30 -5.98 -14.06 12.88
N HIS A 31 -5.99 -12.95 12.17
CA HIS A 31 -5.99 -12.91 10.69
C HIS A 31 -4.84 -12.10 10.10
N TRP A 32 -3.85 -11.71 10.90
CA TRP A 32 -2.79 -10.80 10.44
C TRP A 32 -2.00 -11.38 9.26
N SER A 33 -1.42 -12.58 9.41
CA SER A 33 -0.63 -13.22 8.35
C SER A 33 -1.49 -13.52 7.11
N GLU A 34 -2.71 -14.02 7.30
CA GLU A 34 -3.64 -14.32 6.22
C GLU A 34 -3.98 -13.07 5.39
N TYR A 35 -4.30 -11.96 6.04
CA TYR A 35 -4.66 -10.72 5.34
C TYR A 35 -3.45 -10.03 4.72
N LEU A 36 -2.29 -10.09 5.37
CA LEU A 36 -1.04 -9.63 4.76
C LEU A 36 -0.74 -10.40 3.48
N THR A 37 -0.86 -11.74 3.51
CA THR A 37 -0.67 -12.59 2.33
C THR A 37 -1.63 -12.22 1.21
N LYS A 38 -2.91 -12.10 1.49
CA LYS A 38 -3.93 -11.69 0.50
C LYS A 38 -3.63 -10.32 -0.08
N TRP A 39 -3.21 -9.37 0.76
CA TRP A 39 -2.87 -8.03 0.31
C TRP A 39 -1.64 -8.02 -0.60
N LEU A 40 -0.57 -8.76 -0.24
CA LEU A 40 0.65 -8.90 -1.07
C LEU A 40 0.36 -9.60 -2.41
N VAL A 41 -0.48 -10.64 -2.41
CA VAL A 41 -0.97 -11.25 -3.65
C VAL A 41 -1.71 -10.23 -4.51
N GLY A 42 -2.54 -9.38 -3.88
CA GLY A 42 -3.20 -8.25 -4.54
C GLY A 42 -2.22 -7.24 -5.14
N VAL A 43 -1.10 -6.95 -4.47
CA VAL A 43 -0.02 -6.09 -5.00
C VAL A 43 0.53 -6.65 -6.30
N VAL A 44 0.89 -7.94 -6.32
CA VAL A 44 1.43 -8.59 -7.52
C VAL A 44 0.39 -8.63 -8.63
N ALA A 45 -0.85 -9.01 -8.31
CA ALA A 45 -1.95 -9.05 -9.27
C ALA A 45 -2.20 -7.67 -9.90
N ASN A 46 -2.17 -6.61 -9.08
CA ASN A 46 -2.34 -5.24 -9.54
C ASN A 46 -1.18 -4.80 -10.45
N ALA A 47 0.04 -5.16 -10.08
CA ALA A 47 1.26 -4.80 -10.81
C ALA A 47 1.42 -5.54 -12.14
N THR A 48 0.79 -6.71 -12.31
CA THR A 48 0.97 -7.58 -13.49
C THR A 48 -0.28 -7.65 -14.38
N ASN A 49 -1.41 -7.08 -13.97
CA ASN A 49 -2.66 -7.14 -14.71
C ASN A 49 -3.05 -5.76 -15.25
N ASP A 50 -3.06 -5.65 -16.58
CA ASP A 50 -3.45 -4.41 -17.28
C ASP A 50 -4.98 -4.22 -17.42
N LEU A 51 -5.78 -5.18 -16.94
CA LEU A 51 -7.24 -5.17 -17.09
C LEU A 51 -7.99 -4.45 -15.97
N GLY A 52 -7.29 -3.89 -14.99
CA GLY A 52 -7.88 -3.12 -13.91
C GLY A 52 -7.28 -3.39 -12.53
N CYS A 53 -7.65 -2.58 -11.57
CA CYS A 53 -7.18 -2.68 -10.19
C CYS A 53 -7.68 -3.97 -9.53
N GLN A 54 -6.76 -4.75 -8.98
CA GLN A 54 -7.04 -5.98 -8.24
C GLN A 54 -6.88 -5.80 -6.72
N ASN A 55 -6.16 -4.76 -6.27
CA ASN A 55 -5.92 -4.48 -4.85
C ASN A 55 -6.75 -3.28 -4.38
N HIS A 56 -7.97 -3.52 -3.96
CA HIS A 56 -8.94 -2.50 -3.58
C HIS A 56 -8.84 -2.06 -2.11
N VAL A 57 -7.75 -2.41 -1.42
CA VAL A 57 -7.60 -2.22 0.03
C VAL A 57 -6.27 -1.55 0.33
N CYS A 58 -6.33 -0.52 1.18
CA CYS A 58 -5.17 0.12 1.78
C CYS A 58 -4.79 -0.63 3.06
N LEU A 59 -3.58 -1.18 3.13
CA LEU A 59 -3.03 -1.76 4.36
C LEU A 59 -2.68 -0.62 5.33
N VAL A 60 -3.21 -0.64 6.54
CA VAL A 60 -2.99 0.44 7.52
C VAL A 60 -2.38 -0.10 8.81
N LEU A 61 -1.20 0.39 9.16
CA LEU A 61 -0.60 0.12 10.46
C LEU A 61 -0.89 1.29 11.41
N THR A 62 -1.65 1.02 12.47
CA THR A 62 -1.99 1.99 13.53
C THR A 62 -1.16 1.74 14.79
N GLY A 63 -1.17 2.66 15.74
CA GLY A 63 -0.53 2.48 17.04
C GLY A 63 0.39 3.65 17.41
N GLU A 64 1.13 3.49 18.49
CA GLU A 64 1.99 4.55 19.04
C GLU A 64 3.07 5.03 18.07
N ARG A 65 3.51 6.26 18.25
CA ARG A 65 4.65 6.83 17.53
C ARG A 65 5.95 6.10 17.89
N GLY A 66 6.91 6.06 16.95
CA GLY A 66 8.22 5.43 17.18
C GLY A 66 8.25 3.90 17.06
N LYS A 67 7.18 3.26 16.58
CA LYS A 67 7.09 1.79 16.37
C LYS A 67 7.55 1.33 14.98
N PHE A 68 8.29 2.14 14.24
CA PHE A 68 8.83 1.82 12.91
C PHE A 68 7.79 1.44 11.84
N LYS A 69 6.52 1.82 11.99
CA LYS A 69 5.44 1.47 11.06
C LYS A 69 5.73 1.90 9.63
N THR A 70 6.07 3.17 9.41
CA THR A 70 6.40 3.72 8.08
C THR A 70 7.61 3.00 7.48
N THR A 71 8.67 2.80 8.27
CA THR A 71 9.88 2.09 7.83
C THR A 71 9.58 0.66 7.43
N TRP A 72 8.75 -0.05 8.20
CA TRP A 72 8.37 -1.43 7.89
C TRP A 72 7.56 -1.51 6.58
N LEU A 73 6.61 -0.60 6.39
CA LEU A 73 5.83 -0.52 5.15
C LEU A 73 6.74 -0.22 3.95
N ASP A 74 7.67 0.73 4.08
CA ASP A 74 8.60 1.08 3.00
C ASP A 74 9.49 -0.11 2.61
N ASN A 75 9.88 -0.93 3.59
CA ASN A 75 10.68 -2.14 3.35
C ASN A 75 9.90 -3.26 2.65
N LEU A 76 8.58 -3.16 2.46
CA LEU A 76 7.83 -4.09 1.59
C LEU A 76 8.19 -3.92 0.11
N CYS A 77 8.74 -2.76 -0.25
CA CYS A 77 9.19 -2.52 -1.61
C CYS A 77 10.57 -3.14 -1.83
N PRO A 78 10.74 -4.05 -2.81
CA PRO A 78 12.05 -4.59 -3.16
C PRO A 78 13.04 -3.47 -3.48
N ARG A 79 14.31 -3.61 -3.05
CA ARG A 79 15.35 -2.58 -3.28
C ARG A 79 15.54 -2.24 -4.75
N SER A 80 15.45 -3.23 -5.62
CA SER A 80 15.50 -3.06 -7.08
C SER A 80 14.34 -2.25 -7.65
N LEU A 81 13.23 -2.11 -6.90
CA LEU A 81 12.04 -1.34 -7.25
C LEU A 81 11.87 -0.07 -6.39
N ALA A 82 12.89 0.37 -5.65
CA ALA A 82 12.81 1.51 -4.74
C ALA A 82 12.33 2.81 -5.43
N SER A 83 12.62 2.99 -6.72
CA SER A 83 12.10 4.13 -7.50
C SER A 83 10.58 4.09 -7.75
N TYR A 84 9.93 2.97 -7.46
CA TYR A 84 8.49 2.79 -7.57
C TYR A 84 7.77 2.80 -6.21
N LEU A 85 8.44 3.27 -5.17
CA LEU A 85 7.86 3.55 -3.86
C LEU A 85 7.69 5.05 -3.68
N PHE A 86 6.47 5.47 -3.39
CA PHE A 86 6.18 6.82 -2.90
C PHE A 86 5.86 6.76 -1.40
N THR A 87 6.52 7.57 -0.60
CA THR A 87 6.21 7.73 0.83
C THR A 87 6.03 9.20 1.15
N GLY A 88 4.88 9.56 1.71
CA GLY A 88 4.60 10.95 2.08
C GLY A 88 3.11 11.28 2.08
N LYS A 89 2.84 12.57 2.04
CA LYS A 89 1.47 13.09 1.93
C LYS A 89 1.08 13.24 0.48
N ILE A 90 -0.16 12.88 0.17
CA ILE A 90 -0.74 13.05 -1.16
C ILE A 90 -1.73 14.21 -1.16
N ASP A 91 -1.69 15.02 -2.19
CA ASP A 91 -2.67 16.07 -2.42
C ASP A 91 -3.79 15.54 -3.33
N LEU A 92 -4.90 15.12 -2.71
CA LEU A 92 -6.05 14.54 -3.41
C LEU A 92 -6.80 15.55 -4.29
N GLN A 93 -6.55 16.86 -4.14
CA GLN A 93 -7.12 17.90 -4.99
C GLN A 93 -6.26 18.18 -6.23
N ASN A 94 -5.00 17.74 -6.23
CA ASN A 94 -4.11 17.86 -7.36
C ASN A 94 -4.24 16.65 -8.29
N LYS A 95 -4.42 16.92 -9.59
CA LYS A 95 -4.51 15.85 -10.62
C LYS A 95 -3.22 15.02 -10.73
N ASP A 96 -2.10 15.52 -10.26
CA ASP A 96 -0.83 14.80 -10.26
C ASP A 96 -0.86 13.51 -9.41
N VAL A 97 -1.82 13.40 -8.47
CA VAL A 97 -2.05 12.15 -7.72
C VAL A 97 -2.37 10.97 -8.65
N LEU A 98 -2.95 11.23 -9.83
CA LEU A 98 -3.27 10.19 -10.81
C LEU A 98 -2.00 9.58 -11.41
N THR A 99 -0.92 10.37 -11.54
CA THR A 99 0.38 9.84 -12.01
C THR A 99 1.00 8.89 -11.00
N LEU A 100 0.84 9.18 -9.69
CA LEU A 100 1.31 8.27 -8.64
C LEU A 100 0.65 6.89 -8.76
N VAL A 101 -0.66 6.87 -9.01
CA VAL A 101 -1.42 5.61 -9.15
C VAL A 101 -0.97 4.78 -10.35
N ALA A 102 -0.62 5.44 -11.45
CA ALA A 102 -0.21 4.77 -12.69
C ALA A 102 1.27 4.36 -12.72
N GLU A 103 2.13 5.02 -11.95
CA GLU A 103 3.58 4.89 -12.10
C GLU A 103 4.27 4.19 -10.91
N TYR A 104 3.69 4.26 -9.71
CA TYR A 104 4.27 3.65 -8.52
C TYR A 104 3.70 2.26 -8.25
N LEU A 105 4.51 1.38 -7.65
CA LEU A 105 4.09 0.08 -7.14
C LEU A 105 3.42 0.23 -5.77
N PHE A 106 4.02 1.04 -4.91
CA PHE A 106 3.52 1.33 -3.58
C PHE A 106 3.34 2.82 -3.35
N ILE A 107 2.22 3.17 -2.73
CA ILE A 107 1.95 4.51 -2.19
C ILE A 107 1.77 4.37 -0.69
N ASN A 108 2.77 4.79 0.08
CA ASN A 108 2.74 4.82 1.54
C ASN A 108 2.32 6.22 2.02
N ILE A 109 1.08 6.31 2.53
CA ILE A 109 0.51 7.56 3.04
C ILE A 109 0.93 7.72 4.50
N ASP A 110 1.92 8.60 4.75
CA ASP A 110 2.48 8.78 6.07
C ASP A 110 1.68 9.78 6.91
N ASP A 111 1.07 9.28 7.98
CA ASP A 111 0.36 10.04 9.05
C ASP A 111 -0.67 11.08 8.53
N GLN A 112 -1.24 10.84 7.35
CA GLN A 112 -2.21 11.76 6.75
C GLN A 112 -3.67 11.35 6.98
N LEU A 113 -3.96 10.05 7.12
CA LEU A 113 -5.34 9.55 7.12
C LEU A 113 -6.23 10.18 8.21
N LYS A 114 -5.66 10.52 9.37
CA LYS A 114 -6.39 11.21 10.45
C LYS A 114 -6.78 12.65 10.12
N ALA A 115 -6.01 13.30 9.27
CA ALA A 115 -6.20 14.71 8.93
C ALA A 115 -7.15 14.90 7.74
N LEU A 116 -7.58 13.81 7.09
CA LEU A 116 -8.49 13.88 5.95
C LEU A 116 -9.87 14.33 6.41
N ASN A 117 -10.41 15.34 5.75
CA ASN A 117 -11.83 15.64 5.85
C ASN A 117 -12.66 14.58 5.10
N LYS A 118 -13.97 14.58 5.28
CA LYS A 118 -14.87 13.59 4.67
C LYS A 118 -14.82 13.58 3.14
N ARG A 119 -14.57 14.72 2.51
CA ARG A 119 -14.43 14.83 1.06
C ARG A 119 -13.15 14.12 0.59
N ASP A 120 -12.03 14.45 1.21
CA ASP A 120 -10.73 13.88 0.84
C ASP A 120 -10.68 12.37 1.16
N GLU A 121 -11.32 11.93 2.23
CA GLU A 121 -11.49 10.51 2.52
C GLU A 121 -12.27 9.78 1.41
N ASN A 122 -13.34 10.37 0.89
CA ASN A 122 -14.10 9.79 -0.22
C ASN A 122 -13.28 9.79 -1.53
N GLU A 123 -12.53 10.85 -1.81
CA GLU A 123 -11.63 10.93 -2.96
C GLU A 123 -10.57 9.82 -2.88
N LEU A 124 -9.95 9.63 -1.71
CA LEU A 124 -8.98 8.56 -1.49
C LEU A 124 -9.61 7.17 -1.70
N LYS A 125 -10.81 6.94 -1.16
CA LYS A 125 -11.56 5.69 -1.34
C LYS A 125 -11.84 5.40 -2.81
N ASN A 126 -12.19 6.41 -3.59
CA ASN A 126 -12.42 6.28 -5.03
C ASN A 126 -11.10 5.98 -5.75
N LEU A 127 -10.03 6.65 -5.39
CA LEU A 127 -8.71 6.46 -5.97
C LEU A 127 -8.20 5.02 -5.74
N ILE A 128 -8.32 4.50 -4.51
CA ILE A 128 -7.93 3.11 -4.17
C ILE A 128 -8.64 2.07 -5.05
N THR A 129 -9.88 2.32 -5.45
CA THR A 129 -10.71 1.35 -6.19
C THR A 129 -10.86 1.66 -7.68
N ALA A 130 -10.24 2.72 -8.19
CA ALA A 130 -10.29 3.06 -9.59
C ALA A 130 -9.61 1.96 -10.44
N PRO A 131 -10.24 1.42 -11.47
CA PRO A 131 -9.63 0.38 -12.30
C PRO A 131 -8.52 0.93 -13.20
N SER A 132 -8.61 2.19 -13.55
CA SER A 132 -7.67 2.94 -14.37
C SER A 132 -7.71 4.41 -14.00
N VAL A 133 -6.75 5.17 -14.45
CA VAL A 133 -6.70 6.63 -14.28
C VAL A 133 -6.50 7.31 -15.63
N LYS A 134 -7.10 8.50 -15.77
CA LYS A 134 -6.99 9.31 -17.00
C LYS A 134 -6.30 10.61 -16.69
N TYR A 135 -5.15 10.83 -17.26
CA TYR A 135 -4.43 12.10 -17.14
C TYR A 135 -3.62 12.42 -18.39
N ARG A 136 -3.16 13.64 -18.47
CA ARG A 136 -2.28 14.14 -19.53
C ARG A 136 -0.87 14.29 -18.95
N ARG A 137 0.10 13.60 -19.53
CA ARG A 137 1.49 13.81 -19.17
C ARG A 137 1.95 15.22 -19.49
N PRO A 138 2.95 15.76 -18.78
CA PRO A 138 3.55 17.03 -19.14
C PRO A 138 3.98 17.02 -20.61
N TYR A 139 3.62 18.08 -21.33
CA TYR A 139 3.88 18.29 -22.77
C TYR A 139 3.06 17.44 -23.75
N ASP A 140 2.26 16.48 -23.29
CA ASP A 140 1.36 15.72 -24.16
C ASP A 140 0.14 16.57 -24.55
N VAL A 141 -0.40 16.28 -25.75
CA VAL A 141 -1.59 16.97 -26.29
C VAL A 141 -2.86 16.30 -25.82
N TYR A 142 -2.84 14.97 -25.66
CA TYR A 142 -4.03 14.16 -25.40
C TYR A 142 -4.06 13.65 -23.96
N ILE A 143 -5.28 13.41 -23.46
CA ILE A 143 -5.51 12.66 -22.23
C ILE A 143 -5.50 11.18 -22.61
N GLU A 144 -4.69 10.40 -21.92
CA GLU A 144 -4.60 8.96 -22.10
C GLU A 144 -5.08 8.21 -20.86
N GLU A 145 -5.47 6.97 -21.04
CA GLU A 145 -5.87 6.09 -19.96
C GLU A 145 -4.71 5.15 -19.60
N TYR A 146 -4.42 5.10 -18.30
CA TYR A 146 -3.35 4.27 -17.75
C TYR A 146 -3.92 3.26 -16.75
N PRO A 147 -3.40 2.03 -16.70
CA PRO A 147 -3.82 1.05 -15.70
C PRO A 147 -3.45 1.53 -14.29
N HIS A 148 -4.24 1.11 -13.31
CA HIS A 148 -3.94 1.34 -11.91
C HIS A 148 -2.87 0.32 -11.46
N LEU A 149 -1.65 0.78 -11.24
CA LEU A 149 -0.51 -0.04 -10.84
C LEU A 149 -0.32 -0.08 -9.32
N ALA A 150 -0.58 1.03 -8.64
CA ALA A 150 -0.23 1.20 -7.24
C ALA A 150 -1.07 0.39 -6.26
N SER A 151 -0.44 -0.08 -5.19
CA SER A 151 -1.11 -0.55 -4.00
C SER A 151 -0.90 0.43 -2.85
N PHE A 152 -1.97 0.71 -2.13
CA PHE A 152 -1.96 1.70 -1.06
C PHE A 152 -1.63 1.07 0.28
N MET A 153 -0.79 1.74 1.04
CA MET A 153 -0.51 1.43 2.44
C MET A 153 -0.39 2.73 3.24
N ALA A 154 -0.55 2.66 4.55
CA ALA A 154 -0.49 3.85 5.39
C ALA A 154 -0.02 3.55 6.80
N SER A 155 0.68 4.49 7.41
CA SER A 155 0.96 4.53 8.84
C SER A 155 0.11 5.59 9.52
N VAL A 156 -0.41 5.27 10.71
CA VAL A 156 -1.24 6.19 11.51
C VAL A 156 -0.82 6.15 12.97
N ASN A 157 -0.66 7.32 13.57
CA ASN A 157 -0.38 7.43 14.99
C ASN A 157 -1.68 7.43 15.80
N GLY A 158 -1.84 6.42 16.71
CA GLY A 158 -3.06 6.15 17.47
C GLY A 158 -4.10 5.36 16.66
N ASN A 159 -5.29 5.11 17.25
CA ASN A 159 -6.27 4.16 16.72
C ASN A 159 -7.55 4.81 16.16
N ASP A 160 -7.70 6.13 16.28
CA ASP A 160 -8.97 6.85 16.08
C ASP A 160 -9.10 7.44 14.66
N PHE A 161 -8.65 6.73 13.61
CA PHE A 161 -8.72 7.29 12.27
C PHE A 161 -9.98 6.86 11.48
N LEU A 162 -10.64 5.78 11.87
CA LEU A 162 -11.90 5.31 11.27
C LEU A 162 -13.07 5.78 12.12
N THR A 163 -13.65 6.90 11.75
CA THR A 163 -14.87 7.42 12.42
C THR A 163 -16.17 6.90 11.81
N ASP A 164 -16.09 6.33 10.59
CA ASP A 164 -17.26 5.81 9.88
C ASP A 164 -17.16 4.27 9.72
N PRO A 165 -17.95 3.50 10.50
CA PRO A 165 -17.95 2.04 10.40
C PRO A 165 -18.47 1.52 9.05
N THR A 166 -19.20 2.32 8.27
CA THR A 166 -19.74 1.90 6.97
C THR A 166 -18.76 2.10 5.82
N GLY A 167 -17.79 3.00 5.96
CA GLY A 167 -16.77 3.32 4.96
C GLY A 167 -15.47 2.53 5.07
N SER A 168 -15.31 1.70 6.09
CA SER A 168 -14.05 1.09 6.49
C SER A 168 -13.55 -0.06 5.59
N ARG A 169 -14.40 -0.64 4.74
CA ARG A 169 -14.05 -1.83 3.91
C ARG A 169 -12.85 -1.65 2.97
N ARG A 170 -12.43 -0.41 2.71
CA ARG A 170 -11.26 -0.09 1.86
C ARG A 170 -9.98 0.09 2.67
N PHE A 171 -10.08 0.06 3.98
CA PHE A 171 -8.93 0.14 4.88
C PHE A 171 -8.82 -1.15 5.68
N LEU A 172 -7.63 -1.68 5.75
CA LEU A 172 -7.31 -2.90 6.49
C LEU A 172 -6.40 -2.53 7.68
N PRO A 173 -6.99 -2.10 8.81
CA PRO A 173 -6.22 -1.60 9.93
C PRO A 173 -5.72 -2.72 10.83
N PHE A 174 -4.44 -2.61 11.23
CA PHE A 174 -3.84 -3.43 12.28
C PHE A 174 -3.16 -2.55 13.31
N GLU A 175 -3.52 -2.74 14.57
CA GLU A 175 -2.87 -2.04 15.69
C GLU A 175 -1.57 -2.73 16.04
N VAL A 176 -0.47 -2.02 15.81
CA VAL A 176 0.90 -2.49 16.05
C VAL A 176 1.28 -2.26 17.51
N LEU A 177 1.69 -3.32 18.18
CA LEU A 177 2.26 -3.29 19.51
C LEU A 177 3.78 -3.14 19.46
N SER A 178 4.44 -3.89 18.58
CA SER A 178 5.89 -3.79 18.33
C SER A 178 6.24 -4.27 16.93
N ILE A 179 7.37 -3.82 16.41
CA ILE A 179 8.00 -4.29 15.18
C ILE A 179 9.45 -4.62 15.47
N ASP A 180 9.87 -5.83 15.11
CA ASP A 180 11.26 -6.23 15.02
C ASP A 180 11.81 -5.77 13.66
N ILE A 181 12.26 -4.50 13.61
CA ILE A 181 12.65 -3.86 12.36
C ILE A 181 13.91 -4.47 11.77
N ASP A 182 14.85 -4.88 12.60
CA ASP A 182 16.10 -5.46 12.14
C ASP A 182 15.84 -6.80 11.45
N ARG A 183 15.00 -7.66 12.03
CA ARG A 183 14.57 -8.90 11.41
C ARG A 183 13.75 -8.67 10.14
N ALA A 184 12.86 -7.66 10.13
CA ALA A 184 12.06 -7.32 8.96
C ALA A 184 12.93 -6.92 7.76
N ILE A 185 14.00 -6.16 7.98
CA ILE A 185 14.96 -5.79 6.93
C ILE A 185 15.66 -7.04 6.36
N TRP A 186 16.04 -7.99 7.22
CA TRP A 186 16.70 -9.23 6.78
C TRP A 186 15.77 -10.14 5.98
N VAL A 187 14.53 -10.30 6.40
CA VAL A 187 13.55 -11.16 5.70
C VAL A 187 13.20 -10.61 4.30
N ASN A 188 13.26 -9.31 4.13
CA ASN A 188 12.93 -8.63 2.86
C ASN A 188 14.17 -8.26 2.02
N MET A 189 15.32 -8.83 2.32
CA MET A 189 16.49 -8.74 1.41
C MET A 189 16.29 -9.73 0.26
N ASP A 190 16.29 -9.20 -0.98
CA ASP A 190 16.18 -9.93 -2.25
C ASP A 190 17.08 -11.19 -2.33
#